data_404a980a07dae28df84af7ef41dc0763
#
_entry.id   404a980a07dae28df84af7ef41dc0763
#
_cell.length_a   1.000
_cell.length_b   1.000
_cell.length_c   1.000
_cell.angle_alpha   90.00
_cell.angle_beta   90.00
_cell.angle_gamma   90.00
#
_symmetry.space_group_name_H-M   'P 1'
#
loop_
_entity.id
_entity.type
_entity.pdbx_description
1 polymer ?
#
loop_
_entity_poly.entity_id
_entity_poly.type
_entity_poly.pdbx_seq_one_letter_code
_entity_poly.pdbx_strand_id
1 'polypeptide(L)'
;LDKVENSSRYFKAPIFEEIFQKLKDFEINTPNGTYKTHDSYYFKVMSYETQLSPKIIESHRKEVDVQILLSGKELIKIYKEEDVSVLEKYNSKIDCQFYQELNSPISELILEPSYMAVFFPNDIHGPLYAHNNKVDKLKKIVIKIDEALFSQ
;
A
#
# COMPACT_ATOMS: atom_id res chain seq x y z
N LEU A 1 -3.86 -10.09 -0.20
CA LEU A 1 -2.72 -10.35 -1.07
C LEU A 1 -3.11 -11.30 -2.18
N ASP A 2 -2.97 -10.91 -3.42
CA ASP A 2 -3.22 -11.77 -4.60
C ASP A 2 -2.39 -11.24 -5.78
N LYS A 3 -2.38 -12.00 -6.88
CA LYS A 3 -1.74 -11.56 -8.12
C LYS A 3 -2.51 -10.38 -8.74
N VAL A 4 -1.78 -9.45 -9.35
CA VAL A 4 -2.38 -8.30 -10.06
C VAL A 4 -3.32 -8.77 -11.17
N GLU A 5 -3.00 -9.86 -11.89
CA GLU A 5 -3.85 -10.45 -12.94
C GLU A 5 -5.22 -10.91 -12.43
N ASN A 6 -5.36 -11.14 -11.12
CA ASN A 6 -6.61 -11.53 -10.47
C ASN A 6 -7.45 -10.32 -9.99
N SER A 7 -7.02 -9.09 -10.26
CA SER A 7 -7.66 -7.86 -9.77
C SER A 7 -9.17 -7.82 -10.06
N SER A 8 -9.61 -8.29 -11.22
CA SER A 8 -11.02 -8.34 -11.61
C SER A 8 -11.90 -9.23 -10.71
N ARG A 9 -11.31 -10.09 -9.86
CA ARG A 9 -12.07 -10.86 -8.87
C ARG A 9 -12.61 -9.98 -7.75
N TYR A 10 -11.92 -8.88 -7.44
CA TYR A 10 -12.17 -7.99 -6.31
C TYR A 10 -12.73 -6.65 -6.74
N PHE A 11 -12.28 -6.13 -7.85
CA PHE A 11 -12.59 -4.80 -8.37
C PHE A 11 -13.55 -4.93 -9.56
N LYS A 12 -14.85 -4.75 -9.31
CA LYS A 12 -15.90 -5.09 -10.27
C LYS A 12 -16.43 -3.94 -11.12
N ALA A 13 -16.40 -2.70 -10.58
CA ALA A 13 -16.91 -1.54 -11.32
C ALA A 13 -16.01 -1.21 -12.52
N PRO A 14 -16.56 -0.68 -13.64
CA PRO A 14 -15.78 -0.39 -14.85
C PRO A 14 -14.58 0.53 -14.64
N ILE A 15 -14.65 1.45 -13.67
CA ILE A 15 -13.54 2.35 -13.34
C ILE A 15 -12.28 1.58 -12.90
N PHE A 16 -12.44 0.43 -12.26
CA PHE A 16 -11.30 -0.37 -11.84
C PHE A 16 -10.58 -1.02 -13.04
N GLU A 17 -11.30 -1.38 -14.08
CA GLU A 17 -10.68 -1.86 -15.32
C GLU A 17 -9.78 -0.76 -15.92
N GLU A 18 -10.26 0.50 -15.95
CA GLU A 18 -9.47 1.65 -16.37
C GLU A 18 -8.21 1.83 -15.51
N ILE A 19 -8.35 1.76 -14.18
CA ILE A 19 -7.23 1.91 -13.23
C ILE A 19 -6.16 0.84 -13.49
N PHE A 20 -6.53 -0.43 -13.57
CA PHE A 20 -5.58 -1.52 -13.80
C PHE A 20 -5.01 -1.53 -15.23
N GLN A 21 -5.73 -0.98 -16.20
CA GLN A 21 -5.19 -0.77 -17.54
C GLN A 21 -4.10 0.31 -17.53
N LYS A 22 -4.33 1.44 -16.87
CA LYS A 22 -3.33 2.51 -16.69
C LYS A 22 -2.10 2.05 -15.90
N LEU A 23 -2.27 1.12 -14.95
CA LEU A 23 -1.14 0.56 -14.22
C LEU A 23 -0.06 -0.03 -15.14
N LYS A 24 -0.45 -0.57 -16.30
CA LYS A 24 0.48 -1.16 -17.28
C LYS A 24 1.44 -0.17 -17.93
N ASP A 25 1.16 1.13 -17.81
CA ASP A 25 2.03 2.18 -18.35
C ASP A 25 3.24 2.48 -17.45
N PHE A 26 3.26 1.93 -16.23
CA PHE A 26 4.34 2.15 -15.26
C PHE A 26 5.40 1.07 -15.38
N GLU A 27 6.66 1.51 -15.45
CA GLU A 27 7.84 0.66 -15.57
C GLU A 27 8.87 0.98 -14.49
N ILE A 28 9.91 0.15 -14.36
CA ILE A 28 10.98 0.34 -13.37
C ILE A 28 11.63 1.72 -13.47
N ASN A 29 11.79 2.24 -14.68
CA ASN A 29 12.39 3.55 -14.94
C ASN A 29 11.39 4.72 -14.91
N THR A 30 10.10 4.48 -14.65
CA THR A 30 9.13 5.57 -14.46
C THR A 30 9.61 6.46 -13.31
N PRO A 31 9.72 7.80 -13.49
CA PRO A 31 10.18 8.70 -12.44
C PRO A 31 9.30 8.62 -11.19
N ASN A 32 9.93 8.75 -10.02
CA ASN A 32 9.20 8.87 -8.76
C ASN A 32 8.35 10.13 -8.75
N GLY A 33 7.15 10.03 -8.19
CA GLY A 33 6.21 11.15 -8.11
C GLY A 33 4.77 10.71 -8.00
N THR A 34 3.87 11.70 -8.07
CA THR A 34 2.42 11.50 -8.05
C THR A 34 1.86 11.72 -9.45
N TYR A 35 1.10 10.75 -9.94
CA TYR A 35 0.49 10.73 -11.26
C TYR A 35 -1.03 10.75 -11.08
N LYS A 36 -1.61 11.95 -11.15
CA LYS A 36 -3.04 12.17 -10.93
C LYS A 36 -3.71 12.73 -12.19
N THR A 37 -4.59 11.92 -12.78
CA THR A 37 -5.40 12.30 -13.94
C THR A 37 -6.90 12.16 -13.69
N HIS A 38 -7.28 11.77 -12.46
CA HIS A 38 -8.67 11.59 -12.03
C HIS A 38 -8.85 12.07 -10.59
N ASP A 39 -10.05 12.52 -10.22
CA ASP A 39 -10.30 13.04 -8.87
C ASP A 39 -10.36 11.93 -7.81
N SER A 40 -10.84 10.75 -8.21
CA SER A 40 -11.11 9.65 -7.27
C SER A 40 -9.98 8.63 -7.15
N TYR A 41 -8.91 8.76 -7.92
CA TYR A 41 -7.73 7.89 -7.78
C TYR A 41 -6.47 8.56 -8.36
N TYR A 42 -5.32 8.10 -7.88
CA TYR A 42 -4.01 8.49 -8.41
C TYR A 42 -2.96 7.43 -8.10
N PHE A 43 -1.83 7.52 -8.81
CA PHE A 43 -0.69 6.62 -8.63
C PHE A 43 0.45 7.37 -7.95
N LYS A 44 1.05 6.73 -6.95
CA LYS A 44 2.32 7.18 -6.36
C LYS A 44 3.40 6.19 -6.75
N VAL A 45 4.47 6.69 -7.36
CA VAL A 45 5.66 5.90 -7.69
C VAL A 45 6.78 6.31 -6.76
N MET A 46 7.38 5.35 -6.08
CA MET A 46 8.42 5.60 -5.10
C MET A 46 9.53 4.55 -5.16
N SER A 47 10.71 4.95 -4.73
CA SER A 47 11.87 4.07 -4.57
C SER A 47 12.43 4.24 -3.17
N TYR A 48 12.69 3.15 -2.48
CA TYR A 48 13.32 3.14 -1.17
C TYR A 48 14.00 1.81 -0.88
N GLU A 49 14.75 1.76 0.20
CA GLU A 49 15.30 0.52 0.74
C GLU A 49 14.45 0.03 1.90
N THR A 50 14.25 -1.28 1.97
CA THR A 50 13.69 -1.92 3.15
C THR A 50 14.64 -1.76 4.34
N GLN A 51 14.10 -1.90 5.54
CA GLN A 51 14.84 -1.70 6.79
C GLN A 51 14.66 -2.91 7.71
N LEU A 52 15.66 -3.17 8.55
CA LEU A 52 15.57 -4.25 9.54
C LEU A 52 14.57 -3.94 10.65
N SER A 53 14.47 -2.68 11.07
CA SER A 53 13.59 -2.23 12.14
C SER A 53 12.92 -0.89 11.80
N PRO A 54 12.08 -0.83 10.78
CA PRO A 54 11.31 0.36 10.50
C PRO A 54 10.30 0.60 11.64
N LYS A 55 9.94 1.88 11.85
CA LYS A 55 9.03 2.28 12.92
C LYS A 55 7.75 2.93 12.40
N ILE A 56 7.44 2.72 11.12
CA ILE A 56 6.23 3.27 10.51
C ILE A 56 5.13 2.22 10.59
N ILE A 57 4.06 2.57 11.32
CA ILE A 57 2.81 1.82 11.36
C ILE A 57 1.71 2.86 11.11
N GLU A 58 0.86 2.61 10.12
CA GLU A 58 -0.09 3.60 9.65
C GLU A 58 -1.44 3.01 9.27
N SER A 59 -2.46 3.87 9.24
CA SER A 59 -3.75 3.59 8.61
C SER A 59 -4.28 4.84 7.91
N HIS A 60 -5.22 4.63 7.00
CA HIS A 60 -5.91 5.68 6.25
C HIS A 60 -7.40 5.71 6.61
N ARG A 61 -8.12 6.76 6.25
CA ARG A 61 -9.56 6.88 6.52
C ARG A 61 -10.42 7.08 5.27
N LYS A 62 -9.83 7.57 4.17
CA LYS A 62 -10.55 7.94 2.95
C LYS A 62 -10.13 7.12 1.74
N GLU A 63 -8.87 6.70 1.71
CA GLU A 63 -8.30 6.04 0.56
C GLU A 63 -8.03 4.56 0.83
N VAL A 64 -8.28 3.76 -0.19
CA VAL A 64 -7.83 2.38 -0.28
C VAL A 64 -6.47 2.39 -0.97
N ASP A 65 -5.50 1.70 -0.37
CA ASP A 65 -4.17 1.50 -0.95
C ASP A 65 -4.10 0.18 -1.68
N VAL A 66 -3.75 0.21 -2.97
CA VAL A 66 -3.32 -0.98 -3.70
C VAL A 66 -1.81 -0.87 -3.91
N GLN A 67 -1.05 -1.66 -3.20
CA GLN A 67 0.42 -1.62 -3.21
C GLN A 67 0.99 -2.72 -4.10
N ILE A 68 1.87 -2.33 -5.03
CA ILE A 68 2.44 -3.22 -6.04
C ILE A 68 3.94 -2.91 -6.16
N LEU A 69 4.78 -3.94 -6.21
CA LEU A 69 6.20 -3.77 -6.50
C LEU A 69 6.49 -3.96 -7.98
N LEU A 70 7.28 -3.07 -8.55
CA LEU A 70 7.91 -3.26 -9.86
C LEU A 70 9.24 -4.01 -9.71
N SER A 71 9.91 -3.85 -8.57
CA SER A 71 11.15 -4.57 -8.24
C SER A 71 11.34 -4.67 -6.73
N GLY A 72 12.10 -5.67 -6.32
CA GLY A 72 12.44 -5.93 -4.92
C GLY A 72 11.43 -6.80 -4.19
N LYS A 73 11.60 -6.92 -2.89
CA LYS A 73 10.75 -7.69 -1.98
C LYS A 73 10.58 -6.94 -0.67
N GLU A 74 9.35 -6.84 -0.19
CA GLU A 74 9.01 -6.12 1.04
C GLU A 74 8.16 -6.99 1.95
N LEU A 75 8.46 -7.00 3.23
CA LEU A 75 7.58 -7.58 4.25
C LEU A 75 6.73 -6.45 4.84
N ILE A 76 5.41 -6.66 4.88
CA ILE A 76 4.45 -5.73 5.45
C ILE A 76 3.78 -6.43 6.64
N LYS A 77 3.78 -5.78 7.80
CA LYS A 77 3.15 -6.28 9.02
C LYS A 77 1.74 -5.75 9.16
N ILE A 78 0.83 -6.60 9.63
CA ILE A 78 -0.58 -6.27 9.82
C ILE A 78 -0.88 -6.31 11.32
N TYR A 79 -1.55 -5.27 11.82
CA TYR A 79 -1.85 -5.11 13.24
C TYR A 79 -3.35 -5.05 13.50
N LYS A 80 -3.76 -5.52 14.68
CA LYS A 80 -5.05 -5.21 15.27
C LYS A 80 -4.97 -3.92 16.07
N GLU A 81 -6.11 -3.28 16.27
CA GLU A 81 -6.18 -2.02 17.03
C GLU A 81 -5.64 -2.15 18.46
N GLU A 82 -5.92 -3.28 19.12
CA GLU A 82 -5.43 -3.55 20.48
C GLU A 82 -3.92 -3.76 20.58
N ASP A 83 -3.24 -4.02 19.47
CA ASP A 83 -1.80 -4.28 19.43
C ASP A 83 -0.94 -3.05 19.15
N VAL A 84 -1.58 -1.90 19.01
CA VAL A 84 -0.93 -0.61 18.75
C VAL A 84 -1.51 0.50 19.61
N SER A 85 -0.78 1.60 19.74
CA SER A 85 -1.29 2.86 20.31
C SER A 85 -1.07 4.01 19.33
N VAL A 86 -1.95 5.00 19.34
CA VAL A 86 -1.82 6.17 18.48
C VAL A 86 -0.57 6.97 18.87
N LEU A 87 0.35 7.10 17.94
CA LEU A 87 1.56 7.94 18.07
C LEU A 87 1.28 9.36 17.57
N GLU A 88 0.72 9.47 16.38
CA GLU A 88 0.28 10.73 15.78
C GLU A 88 -1.17 10.61 15.32
N LYS A 89 -2.01 11.52 15.79
CA LYS A 89 -3.43 11.55 15.43
C LYS A 89 -3.61 11.75 13.93
N TYR A 90 -4.74 11.28 13.44
CA TYR A 90 -5.11 11.41 12.04
C TYR A 90 -4.93 12.83 11.49
N ASN A 91 -4.20 12.93 10.42
CA ASN A 91 -3.98 14.15 9.65
C ASN A 91 -4.71 14.05 8.30
N SER A 92 -5.78 14.82 8.14
CA SER A 92 -6.60 14.79 6.93
C SER A 92 -5.90 15.32 5.67
N LYS A 93 -4.80 16.05 5.81
CA LYS A 93 -4.02 16.56 4.68
C LYS A 93 -3.24 15.47 3.95
N ILE A 94 -2.86 14.42 4.68
CA ILE A 94 -2.10 13.28 4.15
C ILE A 94 -2.89 11.97 4.25
N ASP A 95 -4.13 12.03 4.75
CA ASP A 95 -5.00 10.87 5.01
C ASP A 95 -4.30 9.76 5.78
N CYS A 96 -3.63 10.11 6.88
CA CYS A 96 -2.81 9.16 7.62
C CYS A 96 -2.90 9.36 9.12
N GLN A 97 -2.94 8.24 9.86
CA GLN A 97 -2.73 8.14 11.29
C GLN A 97 -1.57 7.22 11.55
N PHE A 98 -0.67 7.61 12.46
CA PHE A 98 0.51 6.81 12.81
C PHE A 98 0.37 6.18 14.19
N TYR A 99 0.98 5.01 14.33
CA TYR A 99 0.89 4.19 15.52
C TYR A 99 2.27 3.76 16.02
N GLN A 100 2.29 3.38 17.29
CA GLN A 100 3.40 2.71 17.94
C GLN A 100 3.00 1.28 18.26
N GLU A 101 3.89 0.34 18.00
CA GLU A 101 3.70 -1.08 18.33
C GLU A 101 3.65 -1.29 19.85
N LEU A 102 2.65 -2.01 20.33
CA LEU A 102 2.54 -2.50 21.70
C LEU A 102 2.78 -4.01 21.78
N ASN A 103 2.20 -4.76 20.85
CA ASN A 103 2.33 -6.20 20.74
C ASN A 103 2.68 -6.60 19.31
N SER A 104 3.07 -7.84 19.13
CA SER A 104 3.43 -8.40 17.83
C SER A 104 2.29 -8.29 16.80
N PRO A 105 2.60 -8.15 15.51
CA PRO A 105 1.58 -8.13 14.47
C PRO A 105 0.78 -9.42 14.43
N ILE A 106 -0.49 -9.32 14.02
CA ILE A 106 -1.34 -10.49 13.83
C ILE A 106 -0.93 -11.32 12.61
N SER A 107 -0.38 -10.66 11.60
CA SER A 107 0.03 -11.30 10.34
C SER A 107 1.17 -10.54 9.70
N GLU A 108 1.89 -11.24 8.85
CA GLU A 108 2.91 -10.69 7.97
C GLU A 108 2.61 -11.13 6.54
N LEU A 109 2.77 -10.23 5.58
CA LEU A 109 2.69 -10.57 4.17
C LEU A 109 3.99 -10.17 3.46
N ILE A 110 4.33 -10.94 2.44
CA ILE A 110 5.48 -10.68 1.59
C ILE A 110 4.96 -10.18 0.25
N LEU A 111 5.31 -8.94 -0.07
CA LEU A 111 4.99 -8.32 -1.35
C LEU A 111 6.19 -8.46 -2.29
N GLU A 112 5.93 -8.97 -3.48
CA GLU A 112 6.90 -9.12 -4.55
C GLU A 112 6.26 -8.81 -5.92
N PRO A 113 7.04 -8.59 -6.99
CA PRO A 113 6.49 -8.25 -8.30
C PRO A 113 5.40 -9.22 -8.77
N SER A 114 4.42 -8.69 -9.48
CA SER A 114 3.20 -9.37 -9.96
C SER A 114 2.11 -9.59 -8.92
N TYR A 115 2.37 -9.25 -7.64
CA TYR A 115 1.38 -9.30 -6.56
C TYR A 115 0.92 -7.91 -6.17
N MET A 116 -0.29 -7.83 -5.62
CA MET A 116 -0.86 -6.64 -5.00
C MET A 116 -1.28 -6.92 -3.57
N ALA A 117 -1.02 -5.98 -2.67
CA ALA A 117 -1.58 -5.93 -1.33
C ALA A 117 -2.59 -4.79 -1.27
N VAL A 118 -3.79 -5.06 -0.78
CA VAL A 118 -4.88 -4.07 -0.70
C VAL A 118 -5.18 -3.78 0.77
N PHE A 119 -5.11 -2.51 1.14
CA PHE A 119 -5.42 -2.01 2.47
C PHE A 119 -6.60 -1.05 2.40
N PHE A 120 -7.67 -1.39 3.06
CA PHE A 120 -8.87 -0.55 3.19
C PHE A 120 -8.68 0.47 4.32
N PRO A 121 -9.52 1.53 4.38
CA PRO A 121 -9.55 2.43 5.52
C PRO A 121 -9.61 1.68 6.84
N ASN A 122 -8.82 2.14 7.80
CA ASN A 122 -8.60 1.57 9.13
C ASN A 122 -7.80 0.25 9.18
N ASP A 123 -7.37 -0.31 8.07
CA ASP A 123 -6.39 -1.41 8.08
C ASP A 123 -5.04 -0.88 8.56
N ILE A 124 -4.59 -1.35 9.72
CA ILE A 124 -3.34 -0.91 10.34
C ILE A 124 -2.20 -1.77 9.82
N HIS A 125 -1.24 -1.14 9.15
CA HIS A 125 -0.13 -1.84 8.49
C HIS A 125 1.21 -1.15 8.70
N GLY A 126 2.27 -1.95 8.78
CA GLY A 126 3.65 -1.50 8.91
C GLY A 126 4.46 -1.94 7.69
N PRO A 127 4.74 -1.03 6.74
CA PRO A 127 5.55 -1.30 5.57
C PRO A 127 7.05 -1.23 5.88
N LEU A 128 7.90 -1.36 4.86
CA LEU A 128 9.34 -1.11 4.86
C LEU A 128 10.21 -2.22 5.45
N TYR A 129 9.66 -3.32 5.93
CA TYR A 129 10.46 -4.38 6.55
C TYR A 129 11.26 -5.18 5.53
N ALA A 130 12.52 -5.45 5.89
CA ALA A 130 13.36 -6.39 5.16
C ALA A 130 12.86 -7.82 5.34
N HIS A 131 12.72 -8.55 4.24
CA HIS A 131 12.41 -9.97 4.28
C HIS A 131 13.67 -10.80 4.56
N ASN A 132 13.60 -11.75 5.49
CA ASN A 132 14.72 -12.61 5.90
C ASN A 132 15.99 -11.82 6.28
N ASN A 133 15.82 -10.68 6.97
CA ASN A 133 16.91 -9.79 7.37
C ASN A 133 17.79 -9.30 6.19
N LYS A 134 17.28 -9.35 4.98
CA LYS A 134 17.96 -8.86 3.78
C LYS A 134 17.34 -7.55 3.34
N VAL A 135 18.10 -6.45 3.48
CA VAL A 135 17.73 -5.14 2.94
C VAL A 135 17.71 -5.21 1.42
N ASP A 136 16.66 -4.69 0.82
CA ASP A 136 16.43 -4.70 -0.62
C ASP A 136 16.01 -3.31 -1.12
N LYS A 137 16.39 -2.99 -2.36
CA LYS A 137 15.95 -1.78 -3.05
C LYS A 137 14.63 -2.04 -3.74
N LEU A 138 13.66 -1.18 -3.49
CA LEU A 138 12.32 -1.31 -4.03
C LEU A 138 12.01 -0.22 -5.05
N LYS A 139 11.23 -0.61 -6.06
CA LYS A 139 10.44 0.29 -6.87
C LYS A 139 8.99 -0.08 -6.68
N LYS A 140 8.20 0.85 -6.10
CA LYS A 140 6.84 0.58 -5.65
C LYS A 140 5.84 1.54 -6.30
N ILE A 141 4.69 1.01 -6.65
CA ILE A 141 3.51 1.79 -7.02
C ILE A 141 2.47 1.60 -5.91
N VAL A 142 1.91 2.70 -5.44
CA VAL A 142 0.71 2.68 -4.61
C VAL A 142 -0.41 3.37 -5.39
N ILE A 143 -1.47 2.63 -5.68
CA ILE A 143 -2.69 3.21 -6.24
C ILE A 143 -3.53 3.65 -5.06
N LYS A 144 -3.77 4.96 -4.97
CA LYS A 144 -4.65 5.57 -3.97
C LYS A 144 -6.03 5.73 -4.59
N ILE A 145 -7.04 5.08 -4.02
CA ILE A 145 -8.39 5.02 -4.56
C ILE A 145 -9.37 5.50 -3.50
N ASP A 146 -10.21 6.49 -3.84
CA ASP A 146 -11.27 6.93 -2.95
C ASP A 146 -12.18 5.74 -2.58
N GLU A 147 -12.39 5.51 -1.28
CA GLU A 147 -13.23 4.43 -0.77
C GLU A 147 -14.66 4.47 -1.34
N ALA A 148 -15.16 5.65 -1.68
CA ALA A 148 -16.48 5.81 -2.26
C ALA A 148 -16.70 5.00 -3.56
N LEU A 149 -15.63 4.70 -4.30
CA LEU A 149 -15.71 3.88 -5.51
C LEU A 149 -16.07 2.41 -5.22
N PHE A 150 -15.88 1.94 -4.00
CA PHE A 150 -16.19 0.56 -3.58
C PHE A 150 -17.64 0.39 -3.11
N SER A 151 -18.38 1.49 -2.93
CA SER A 151 -19.76 1.49 -2.45
C SER A 151 -20.77 1.56 -3.59
N GLN A 152 -20.35 1.46 -4.84
CA GLN A 152 -21.20 1.57 -6.04
C GLN A 152 -21.65 0.19 -6.54
#